data_38b10c44af83d2b36fc5ec5c20b508ee
#
_entry.id   38b10c44af83d2b36fc5ec5c20b508ee
#
_cell.length_a   1.000
_cell.length_b   1.000
_cell.length_c   1.000
_cell.angle_alpha   90.00
_cell.angle_beta   90.00
_cell.angle_gamma   90.00
#
_symmetry.space_group_name_H-M   'P 1'
#
loop_
_entity.id
_entity.type
_entity.pdbx_description
1 polymer ?
#
loop_
_entity_poly.entity_id
_entity_poly.type
_entity_poly.pdbx_seq_one_letter_code
_entity_poly.pdbx_strand_id
1 'polypeptide(L)'
;SYGESIMRYIERRYPGANGIVELKKHIVPVPGTREPLHLVGLLAKNLKKGHSKAIVTNPFYHAWRAGSITSGSDIYWVDALPENNYLPDLSNIPESILKSSVIMYVCSPSNPHGSVAGIDYLKKAILLARKHDFILALDECYGDIFRMNKPKPPGALEAAASLGNTLDNLVIFNSLSKR
;
A
#
# COMPACT_ATOMS: atom_id res chain seq x y z
N SER A 1 -2.50 17.73 19.65
CA SER A 1 -2.67 18.06 18.22
C SER A 1 -3.21 16.87 17.42
N TYR A 2 -3.71 17.11 16.20
CA TYR A 2 -4.20 16.04 15.30
C TYR A 2 -3.09 15.00 15.02
N GLY A 3 -1.88 15.47 14.76
CA GLY A 3 -0.74 14.58 14.52
C GLY A 3 -0.38 13.68 15.70
N GLU A 4 -0.43 14.19 16.92
CA GLU A 4 -0.23 13.37 18.13
C GLU A 4 -1.32 12.30 18.29
N SER A 5 -2.55 12.63 17.90
CA SER A 5 -3.64 11.64 17.91
C SER A 5 -3.42 10.51 16.91
N ILE A 6 -2.85 10.84 15.73
CA ILE A 6 -2.43 9.83 14.75
C ILE A 6 -1.31 8.95 15.32
N MET A 7 -0.29 9.55 15.95
CA MET A 7 0.80 8.78 16.57
C MET A 7 0.28 7.80 17.62
N ARG A 8 -0.57 8.27 18.56
CA ARG A 8 -1.22 7.39 19.55
C ARG A 8 -2.04 6.27 18.92
N TYR A 9 -2.70 6.56 17.77
CA TYR A 9 -3.41 5.53 17.03
C TYR A 9 -2.44 4.48 16.47
N ILE A 10 -1.35 4.90 15.83
CA ILE A 10 -0.32 4.02 15.26
C ILE A 10 0.28 3.12 16.33
N GLU A 11 0.70 3.67 17.46
CA GLU A 11 1.27 2.94 18.60
C GLU A 11 0.30 1.87 19.14
N ARG A 12 -0.98 2.20 19.26
CA ARG A 12 -2.01 1.26 19.72
C ARG A 12 -2.36 0.20 18.66
N ARG A 13 -2.40 0.61 17.39
CA ARG A 13 -2.84 -0.25 16.30
C ARG A 13 -1.76 -1.21 15.84
N TYR A 14 -0.52 -0.76 15.83
CA TYR A 14 0.65 -1.46 15.33
C TYR A 14 1.78 -1.50 16.38
N PRO A 15 1.60 -2.22 17.48
CA PRO A 15 2.57 -2.18 18.60
C PRO A 15 3.97 -2.66 18.22
N GLY A 16 4.10 -3.53 17.20
CA GLY A 16 5.38 -3.98 16.66
C GLY A 16 6.11 -2.95 15.79
N ALA A 17 5.48 -1.80 15.51
CA ALA A 17 6.05 -0.72 14.68
C ALA A 17 6.40 0.53 15.49
N ASN A 18 6.52 0.43 16.80
CA ASN A 18 6.88 1.56 17.65
C ASN A 18 8.24 2.13 17.25
N GLY A 19 8.30 3.45 17.09
CA GLY A 19 9.52 4.18 16.76
C GLY A 19 9.91 4.21 15.27
N ILE A 20 9.21 3.48 14.39
CA ILE A 20 9.48 3.54 12.94
C ILE A 20 8.92 4.80 12.28
N VAL A 21 7.88 5.40 12.87
CA VAL A 21 7.19 6.57 12.35
C VAL A 21 7.55 7.82 13.14
N GLU A 22 8.00 8.84 12.44
CA GLU A 22 8.25 10.18 12.98
C GLU A 22 7.15 11.14 12.48
N LEU A 23 6.46 11.82 13.39
CA LEU A 23 5.30 12.66 13.08
C LEU A 23 5.56 13.67 11.95
N LYS A 24 6.66 14.43 12.05
CA LYS A 24 6.95 15.50 11.09
C LYS A 24 7.51 15.03 9.76
N LYS A 25 8.00 13.81 9.71
CA LYS A 25 8.69 13.25 8.54
C LYS A 25 7.81 12.29 7.74
N HIS A 26 6.99 11.50 8.43
CA HIS A 26 6.31 10.37 7.81
C HIS A 26 4.79 10.52 7.75
N ILE A 27 4.20 11.54 8.40
CA ILE A 27 2.74 11.71 8.44
C ILE A 27 2.32 12.95 7.65
N VAL A 28 1.46 12.71 6.65
CA VAL A 28 0.85 13.76 5.84
C VAL A 28 -0.68 13.67 6.00
N PRO A 29 -1.29 14.59 6.75
CA PRO A 29 -2.75 14.70 6.83
C PRO A 29 -3.33 15.13 5.48
N VAL A 30 -4.41 14.46 5.06
CA VAL A 30 -5.08 14.72 3.78
C VAL A 30 -6.60 14.73 3.96
N PRO A 31 -7.37 15.46 3.13
CA PRO A 31 -8.83 15.55 3.24
C PRO A 31 -9.54 14.32 2.63
N GLY A 32 -9.14 13.11 3.04
CA GLY A 32 -9.59 11.84 2.47
C GLY A 32 -8.53 11.18 1.60
N THR A 33 -8.69 9.89 1.29
CA THR A 33 -7.64 9.09 0.62
C THR A 33 -7.79 9.03 -0.91
N ARG A 34 -8.92 9.43 -1.47
CA ARG A 34 -9.16 9.35 -2.92
C ARG A 34 -8.16 10.15 -3.73
N GLU A 35 -8.02 11.43 -3.41
CA GLU A 35 -7.11 12.36 -4.09
C GLU A 35 -5.64 11.96 -3.91
N PRO A 36 -5.17 11.68 -2.70
CA PRO A 36 -3.80 11.21 -2.51
C PRO A 36 -3.47 9.89 -3.19
N LEU A 37 -4.41 8.93 -3.26
CA LEU A 37 -4.25 7.69 -4.02
C LEU A 37 -4.10 7.94 -5.53
N HIS A 38 -4.74 8.99 -6.05
CA HIS A 38 -4.53 9.44 -7.41
C HIS A 38 -3.16 10.14 -7.56
N LEU A 39 -2.87 11.10 -6.68
CA LEU A 39 -1.67 11.94 -6.76
C LEU A 39 -0.37 11.15 -6.54
N VAL A 40 -0.39 10.07 -5.75
CA VAL A 40 0.81 9.26 -5.50
C VAL A 40 1.34 8.62 -6.79
N GLY A 41 0.48 8.32 -7.77
CA GLY A 41 0.90 7.84 -9.08
C GLY A 41 1.74 8.88 -9.84
N LEU A 42 1.31 10.15 -9.81
CA LEU A 42 2.05 11.28 -10.40
C LEU A 42 3.40 11.50 -9.69
N LEU A 43 3.39 11.47 -8.35
CA LEU A 43 4.60 11.60 -7.54
C LEU A 43 5.58 10.47 -7.82
N ALA A 44 5.11 9.22 -7.85
CA ALA A 44 5.93 8.06 -8.15
C ALA A 44 6.58 8.17 -9.53
N LYS A 45 5.82 8.56 -10.55
CA LYS A 45 6.35 8.77 -11.91
C LYS A 45 7.44 9.84 -11.96
N ASN A 46 7.28 10.91 -11.19
CA ASN A 46 8.29 11.97 -11.13
C ASN A 46 9.56 11.55 -10.39
N LEU A 47 9.42 10.72 -9.34
CA LEU A 47 10.54 10.19 -8.57
C LEU A 47 11.30 9.08 -9.31
N LYS A 48 10.58 8.22 -10.05
CA LYS A 48 11.14 7.03 -10.75
C LYS A 48 11.33 7.34 -12.23
N LYS A 49 12.24 8.27 -12.55
CA LYS A 49 12.56 8.64 -13.93
C LYS A 49 13.04 7.44 -14.74
N GLY A 50 12.52 7.30 -15.95
CA GLY A 50 12.83 6.16 -16.83
C GLY A 50 11.93 4.95 -16.66
N HIS A 51 11.18 4.84 -15.57
CA HIS A 51 10.16 3.81 -15.40
C HIS A 51 8.82 4.25 -16.04
N SER A 52 8.03 3.30 -16.52
CA SER A 52 6.82 3.61 -17.30
C SER A 52 5.59 2.79 -16.93
N LYS A 53 5.70 1.81 -16.04
CA LYS A 53 4.59 0.93 -15.70
C LYS A 53 3.99 1.27 -14.33
N ALA A 54 2.68 1.05 -14.20
CA ALA A 54 1.98 1.02 -12.91
C ALA A 54 1.32 -0.36 -12.75
N ILE A 55 1.59 -1.04 -11.65
CA ILE A 55 0.97 -2.34 -11.35
C ILE A 55 -0.31 -2.07 -10.58
N VAL A 56 -1.45 -2.48 -11.13
CA VAL A 56 -2.78 -2.24 -10.57
C VAL A 56 -3.54 -3.56 -10.44
N THR A 57 -4.07 -3.80 -9.25
CA THR A 57 -4.90 -4.99 -8.97
C THR A 57 -6.25 -4.88 -9.68
N ASN A 58 -6.73 -5.99 -10.23
CA ASN A 58 -8.07 -6.11 -10.80
C ASN A 58 -8.90 -7.15 -9.98
N PRO A 59 -10.05 -6.79 -9.38
CA PRO A 59 -10.72 -5.48 -9.43
C PRO A 59 -9.92 -4.34 -8.82
N PHE A 60 -10.14 -3.14 -9.35
CA PHE A 60 -9.36 -1.95 -8.99
C PHE A 60 -10.22 -0.86 -8.33
N TYR A 61 -9.58 0.02 -7.57
CA TYR A 61 -10.17 1.28 -7.16
C TYR A 61 -9.88 2.36 -8.22
N HIS A 62 -10.92 3.11 -8.62
CA HIS A 62 -10.82 4.05 -9.74
C HIS A 62 -9.72 5.11 -9.57
N ALA A 63 -9.37 5.51 -8.33
CA ALA A 63 -8.28 6.46 -8.07
C ALA A 63 -6.91 5.91 -8.49
N TRP A 64 -6.66 4.61 -8.32
CA TRP A 64 -5.40 3.97 -8.73
C TRP A 64 -5.24 3.98 -10.25
N ARG A 65 -6.30 3.57 -10.95
CA ARG A 65 -6.33 3.60 -12.42
C ARG A 65 -6.17 5.03 -12.95
N ALA A 66 -6.92 5.99 -12.38
CA ALA A 66 -6.84 7.38 -12.78
C ALA A 66 -5.44 7.96 -12.56
N GLY A 67 -4.83 7.75 -11.38
CA GLY A 67 -3.48 8.19 -11.07
C GLY A 67 -2.43 7.58 -11.99
N SER A 68 -2.57 6.31 -12.36
CA SER A 68 -1.69 5.65 -13.33
C SER A 68 -1.79 6.28 -14.72
N ILE A 69 -3.01 6.49 -15.23
CA ILE A 69 -3.23 7.09 -16.56
C ILE A 69 -2.72 8.53 -16.61
N THR A 70 -3.09 9.36 -15.63
CA THR A 70 -2.71 10.79 -15.61
C THR A 70 -1.22 10.99 -15.40
N SER A 71 -0.52 10.03 -14.79
CA SER A 71 0.94 10.04 -14.70
C SER A 71 1.65 9.65 -16.01
N GLY A 72 0.90 9.23 -17.04
CA GLY A 72 1.46 8.70 -18.28
C GLY A 72 2.10 7.31 -18.10
N SER A 73 1.68 6.55 -17.10
CA SER A 73 2.15 5.18 -16.90
C SER A 73 1.23 4.17 -17.59
N ASP A 74 1.82 3.19 -18.25
CA ASP A 74 1.06 2.06 -18.78
C ASP A 74 0.69 1.11 -17.64
N ILE A 75 -0.57 0.71 -17.60
CA ILE A 75 -1.04 -0.18 -16.54
C ILE A 75 -0.74 -1.63 -16.87
N TYR A 76 -0.07 -2.31 -15.94
CA TYR A 76 0.00 -3.75 -15.89
C TYR A 76 -1.03 -4.27 -14.87
N TRP A 77 -2.00 -5.02 -15.35
CA TRP A 77 -3.08 -5.56 -14.51
C TRP A 77 -2.66 -6.86 -13.86
N VAL A 78 -2.94 -7.00 -12.57
CA VAL A 78 -2.77 -8.25 -11.82
C VAL A 78 -4.12 -8.65 -11.25
N ASP A 79 -4.66 -9.77 -11.72
CA ASP A 79 -5.96 -10.25 -11.26
C ASP A 79 -5.88 -10.82 -9.84
N ALA A 80 -6.87 -10.45 -9.03
CA ALA A 80 -7.08 -10.98 -7.69
C ALA A 80 -8.02 -12.19 -7.76
N LEU A 81 -7.46 -13.37 -7.94
CA LEU A 81 -8.18 -14.61 -8.21
C LEU A 81 -8.43 -15.44 -6.93
N PRO A 82 -9.45 -16.31 -6.93
CA PRO A 82 -9.79 -17.16 -5.77
C PRO A 82 -8.62 -18.00 -5.26
N GLU A 83 -7.80 -18.57 -6.17
CA GLU A 83 -6.64 -19.40 -5.86
C GLU A 83 -5.56 -18.67 -5.06
N ASN A 84 -5.53 -17.34 -5.13
CA ASN A 84 -4.65 -16.48 -4.35
C ASN A 84 -5.41 -15.72 -3.23
N ASN A 85 -6.53 -16.27 -2.77
CA ASN A 85 -7.40 -15.61 -1.78
C ASN A 85 -7.79 -14.18 -2.18
N TYR A 86 -8.00 -13.92 -3.46
CA TYR A 86 -8.31 -12.60 -4.01
C TYR A 86 -7.30 -11.50 -3.64
N LEU A 87 -6.03 -11.88 -3.52
CA LEU A 87 -4.89 -10.96 -3.47
C LEU A 87 -4.10 -11.06 -4.79
N PRO A 88 -3.42 -9.98 -5.23
CA PRO A 88 -2.54 -10.06 -6.41
C PRO A 88 -1.46 -11.13 -6.22
N ASP A 89 -1.24 -11.95 -7.24
CA ASP A 89 -0.12 -12.91 -7.20
C ASP A 89 1.20 -12.22 -7.51
N LEU A 90 1.94 -11.90 -6.45
CA LEU A 90 3.24 -11.24 -6.55
C LEU A 90 4.31 -12.12 -7.24
N SER A 91 4.08 -13.44 -7.31
CA SER A 91 5.05 -14.38 -7.88
C SER A 91 4.98 -14.43 -9.40
N ASN A 92 3.81 -14.11 -9.96
CA ASN A 92 3.54 -14.17 -11.40
C ASN A 92 3.74 -12.82 -12.11
N ILE A 93 4.20 -11.79 -11.42
CA ILE A 93 4.52 -10.51 -12.06
C ILE A 93 5.89 -10.65 -12.74
N PRO A 94 5.95 -10.47 -14.08
CA PRO A 94 7.22 -10.59 -14.82
C PRO A 94 8.28 -9.63 -14.30
N GLU A 95 9.52 -10.07 -14.21
CA GLU A 95 10.61 -9.23 -13.69
C GLU A 95 10.83 -7.96 -14.52
N SER A 96 10.58 -8.02 -15.83
CA SER A 96 10.64 -6.85 -16.73
C SER A 96 9.60 -5.78 -16.35
N ILE A 97 8.41 -6.20 -15.90
CA ILE A 97 7.37 -5.30 -15.40
C ILE A 97 7.80 -4.69 -14.07
N LEU A 98 8.28 -5.51 -13.13
CA LEU A 98 8.77 -5.02 -11.83
C LEU A 98 9.87 -3.96 -12.01
N LYS A 99 10.86 -4.22 -12.86
CA LYS A 99 11.99 -3.31 -13.16
C LYS A 99 11.58 -2.00 -13.85
N SER A 100 10.45 -2.00 -14.55
CA SER A 100 9.96 -0.81 -15.27
C SER A 100 8.82 -0.10 -14.55
N SER A 101 8.45 -0.56 -13.35
CA SER A 101 7.31 0.00 -12.60
C SER A 101 7.70 1.21 -11.78
N VAL A 102 6.82 2.22 -11.75
CA VAL A 102 6.91 3.38 -10.86
C VAL A 102 6.18 3.13 -9.55
N ILE A 103 5.07 2.38 -9.61
CA ILE A 103 4.17 2.17 -8.48
C ILE A 103 3.45 0.82 -8.59
N MET A 104 3.14 0.24 -7.44
CA MET A 104 2.20 -0.87 -7.29
C MET A 104 1.16 -0.51 -6.25
N TYR A 105 -0.14 -0.70 -6.57
CA TYR A 105 -1.24 -0.51 -5.64
C TYR A 105 -1.73 -1.86 -5.09
N VAL A 106 -1.84 -1.94 -3.76
CA VAL A 106 -2.41 -3.10 -3.06
C VAL A 106 -3.36 -2.59 -1.98
N CYS A 107 -4.51 -3.23 -1.82
CA CYS A 107 -5.48 -2.94 -0.77
C CYS A 107 -5.61 -4.11 0.21
N SER A 108 -5.50 -3.84 1.51
CA SER A 108 -5.70 -4.85 2.54
C SER A 108 -6.25 -4.24 3.84
N PRO A 109 -7.42 -4.68 4.31
CA PRO A 109 -8.37 -5.61 3.67
C PRO A 109 -8.86 -5.09 2.31
N SER A 110 -9.05 -6.00 1.34
CA SER A 110 -9.32 -5.62 -0.03
C SER A 110 -10.78 -5.22 -0.28
N ASN A 111 -11.00 -4.31 -1.18
CA ASN A 111 -12.30 -4.01 -1.77
C ASN A 111 -12.31 -4.51 -3.23
N PRO A 112 -13.29 -5.35 -3.67
CA PRO A 112 -14.54 -5.71 -2.98
C PRO A 112 -14.50 -7.00 -2.13
N HIS A 113 -13.44 -7.80 -2.16
CA HIS A 113 -13.46 -9.18 -1.67
C HIS A 113 -13.33 -9.31 -0.13
N GLY A 114 -12.84 -8.28 0.56
CA GLY A 114 -12.57 -8.34 2.00
C GLY A 114 -11.36 -9.20 2.37
N SER A 115 -10.56 -9.60 1.40
CA SER A 115 -9.36 -10.43 1.61
C SER A 115 -8.31 -9.68 2.39
N VAL A 116 -7.66 -10.38 3.32
CA VAL A 116 -6.64 -9.82 4.21
C VAL A 116 -5.28 -10.37 3.81
N ALA A 117 -4.37 -9.47 3.48
CA ALA A 117 -2.97 -9.81 3.27
C ALA A 117 -2.32 -10.19 4.60
N GLY A 118 -1.73 -11.39 4.68
CA GLY A 118 -0.93 -11.80 5.82
C GLY A 118 0.41 -11.06 5.90
N ILE A 119 1.06 -11.14 7.06
CA ILE A 119 2.32 -10.42 7.30
C ILE A 119 3.41 -10.81 6.30
N ASP A 120 3.49 -12.07 5.91
CA ASP A 120 4.51 -12.55 4.96
C ASP A 120 4.24 -12.06 3.53
N TYR A 121 2.96 -11.93 3.14
CA TYR A 121 2.58 -11.30 1.88
C TYR A 121 3.02 -9.83 1.85
N LEU A 122 2.74 -9.07 2.92
CA LEU A 122 3.13 -7.66 3.03
C LEU A 122 4.66 -7.50 3.00
N LYS A 123 5.40 -8.34 3.70
CA LYS A 123 6.87 -8.38 3.64
C LYS A 123 7.37 -8.62 2.22
N LYS A 124 6.80 -9.61 1.53
CA LYS A 124 7.15 -9.92 0.13
C LYS A 124 6.91 -8.73 -0.79
N ALA A 125 5.75 -8.06 -0.67
CA ALA A 125 5.43 -6.88 -1.46
C ALA A 125 6.43 -5.72 -1.20
N ILE A 126 6.77 -5.44 0.06
CA ILE A 126 7.76 -4.43 0.44
C ILE A 126 9.14 -4.75 -0.12
N LEU A 127 9.58 -6.00 0.00
CA LEU A 127 10.89 -6.43 -0.52
C LEU A 127 10.96 -6.34 -2.05
N LEU A 128 9.87 -6.66 -2.77
CA LEU A 128 9.80 -6.45 -4.21
C LEU A 128 9.91 -4.97 -4.58
N ALA A 129 9.20 -4.09 -3.86
CA ALA A 129 9.27 -2.65 -4.09
C ALA A 129 10.69 -2.11 -3.89
N ARG A 130 11.36 -2.52 -2.83
CA ARG A 130 12.76 -2.13 -2.54
C ARG A 130 13.73 -2.70 -3.58
N LYS A 131 13.60 -3.98 -3.93
CA LYS A 131 14.48 -4.66 -4.89
C LYS A 131 14.42 -4.04 -6.28
N HIS A 132 13.24 -3.64 -6.74
CA HIS A 132 12.99 -3.12 -8.08
C HIS A 132 12.78 -1.61 -8.13
N ASP A 133 12.93 -0.95 -7.00
CA ASP A 133 12.88 0.51 -6.83
C ASP A 133 11.57 1.18 -7.32
N PHE A 134 10.42 0.55 -7.08
CA PHE A 134 9.12 1.18 -7.28
C PHE A 134 8.45 1.56 -5.95
N ILE A 135 7.42 2.42 -5.97
CA ILE A 135 6.65 2.77 -4.79
C ILE A 135 5.55 1.73 -4.57
N LEU A 136 5.49 1.14 -3.37
CA LEU A 136 4.36 0.33 -2.93
C LEU A 136 3.34 1.23 -2.23
N ALA A 137 2.17 1.41 -2.82
CA ALA A 137 1.04 2.13 -2.26
C ALA A 137 0.07 1.14 -1.60
N LEU A 138 0.09 1.06 -0.27
CA LEU A 138 -0.81 0.22 0.53
C LEU A 138 -2.04 1.00 0.94
N ASP A 139 -3.22 0.60 0.45
CA ASP A 139 -4.51 1.13 0.87
C ASP A 139 -5.05 0.29 2.03
N GLU A 140 -4.89 0.80 3.26
CA GLU A 140 -5.33 0.17 4.51
C GLU A 140 -6.59 0.84 5.09
N CYS A 141 -7.42 1.48 4.25
CA CYS A 141 -8.61 2.19 4.70
C CYS A 141 -9.61 1.31 5.45
N TYR A 142 -9.57 -0.01 5.24
CA TYR A 142 -10.45 -1.00 5.90
C TYR A 142 -9.77 -1.74 7.05
N GLY A 143 -8.56 -1.34 7.46
CA GLY A 143 -7.73 -2.04 8.45
C GLY A 143 -8.38 -2.23 9.82
N ASP A 144 -9.33 -1.38 10.21
CA ASP A 144 -10.06 -1.49 11.47
C ASP A 144 -11.42 -2.17 11.34
N ILE A 145 -11.81 -2.63 10.13
CA ILE A 145 -13.03 -3.41 9.91
C ILE A 145 -12.69 -4.89 9.96
N PHE A 146 -12.93 -5.53 11.08
CA PHE A 146 -12.70 -6.96 11.28
C PHE A 146 -13.71 -7.52 12.30
N ARG A 147 -13.90 -8.85 12.28
CA ARG A 147 -14.78 -9.51 13.23
C ARG A 147 -14.12 -9.58 14.61
N MET A 148 -14.86 -9.31 15.68
CA MET A 148 -14.37 -9.32 17.07
C MET A 148 -13.70 -10.63 17.50
N ASN A 149 -14.14 -11.75 16.93
CA ASN A 149 -13.61 -13.10 17.20
C ASN A 149 -12.46 -13.51 16.26
N LYS A 150 -11.93 -12.58 15.45
CA LYS A 150 -10.80 -12.81 14.55
C LYS A 150 -9.65 -11.89 14.92
N PRO A 151 -8.40 -12.28 14.65
CA PRO A 151 -7.26 -11.40 14.82
C PRO A 151 -7.40 -10.16 13.93
N LYS A 152 -6.85 -9.05 14.41
CA LYS A 152 -6.76 -7.81 13.61
C LYS A 152 -5.97 -8.07 12.33
N PRO A 153 -6.38 -7.49 11.19
CA PRO A 153 -5.55 -7.53 9.98
C PRO A 153 -4.16 -6.96 10.27
N PRO A 154 -3.08 -7.62 9.85
CA PRO A 154 -1.75 -7.04 9.96
C PRO A 154 -1.63 -5.81 9.07
N GLY A 155 -0.75 -4.89 9.43
CA GLY A 155 -0.47 -3.70 8.64
C GLY A 155 0.93 -3.67 8.06
N ALA A 156 1.11 -2.85 7.02
CA ALA A 156 2.40 -2.68 6.37
C ALA A 156 3.47 -2.08 7.31
N LEU A 157 3.07 -1.29 8.32
CA LEU A 157 4.00 -0.80 9.33
C LEU A 157 4.64 -1.93 10.13
N GLU A 158 3.86 -2.95 10.51
CA GLU A 158 4.38 -4.12 11.22
C GLU A 158 5.33 -4.94 10.33
N ALA A 159 4.96 -5.11 9.06
CA ALA A 159 5.81 -5.78 8.08
C ALA A 159 7.13 -5.02 7.87
N ALA A 160 7.08 -3.70 7.68
CA ALA A 160 8.26 -2.86 7.50
C ALA A 160 9.18 -2.86 8.73
N ALA A 161 8.60 -2.80 9.94
CA ALA A 161 9.36 -2.89 11.19
C ALA A 161 10.16 -4.19 11.29
N SER A 162 9.57 -5.31 10.88
CA SER A 162 10.25 -6.61 10.88
C SER A 162 11.34 -6.74 9.78
N LEU A 163 11.39 -5.81 8.83
CA LEU A 163 12.36 -5.77 7.71
C LEU A 163 13.44 -4.69 7.89
N GLY A 164 13.78 -4.34 9.12
CA GLY A 164 14.87 -3.42 9.42
C GLY A 164 14.45 -1.98 9.73
N ASN A 165 13.20 -1.78 10.16
CA ASN A 165 12.70 -0.47 10.63
C ASN A 165 12.84 0.68 9.62
N THR A 166 12.68 0.41 8.33
CA THR A 166 12.67 1.45 7.29
C THR A 166 11.34 1.49 6.57
N LEU A 167 10.94 2.67 6.10
CA LEU A 167 9.74 2.93 5.30
C LEU A 167 10.06 3.16 3.82
N ASP A 168 11.28 2.81 3.39
CA ASP A 168 11.70 3.00 2.01
C ASP A 168 10.75 2.31 1.03
N ASN A 169 10.44 3.01 -0.06
CA ASN A 169 9.55 2.56 -1.13
C ASN A 169 8.10 2.27 -0.70
N LEU A 170 7.67 2.71 0.50
CA LEU A 170 6.36 2.39 1.06
C LEU A 170 5.56 3.68 1.35
N VAL A 171 4.32 3.72 0.87
CA VAL A 171 3.32 4.73 1.24
C VAL A 171 2.05 4.01 1.70
N ILE A 172 1.58 4.34 2.90
CA ILE A 172 0.40 3.71 3.51
C ILE A 172 -0.73 4.73 3.59
N PHE A 173 -1.89 4.38 3.07
CA PHE A 173 -3.10 5.18 3.14
C PHE A 173 -4.03 4.62 4.20
N ASN A 174 -4.45 5.46 5.13
CA ASN A 174 -5.40 5.12 6.17
C ASN A 174 -6.50 6.20 6.26
N SER A 175 -7.67 5.84 6.74
CA SER A 175 -8.83 6.75 6.77
C SER A 175 -9.70 6.55 8.00
N LEU A 176 -10.28 7.64 8.48
CA LEU A 176 -11.33 7.60 9.52
C LEU A 176 -12.71 7.23 8.98
N SER A 177 -12.91 7.25 7.65
CA SER A 177 -14.22 7.08 7.01
C SER A 177 -14.78 5.65 7.09
N LYS A 178 -13.93 4.67 7.41
CA LYS A 178 -14.29 3.23 7.42
C LYS A 178 -14.03 2.59 8.79
N ARG A 179 -14.31 3.32 9.87
CA ARG A 179 -14.17 2.85 11.26
C ARG A 179 -15.50 2.85 11.97
#